data_aeda8d0888b0a923a4177e761d4ec665
#
_entry.id   aeda8d0888b0a923a4177e761d4ec665
#
_cell.length_a   1.000
_cell.length_b   1.000
_cell.length_c   1.000
_cell.angle_alpha   90.00
_cell.angle_beta   90.00
_cell.angle_gamma   90.00
#
_symmetry.space_group_name_H-M   'P 1'
#
loop_
_entity.id
_entity.type
_entity.pdbx_description
1 polymer ?
#
loop_
_entity_poly.entity_id
_entity_poly.type
_entity_poly.pdbx_seq_one_letter_code
_entity_poly.pdbx_strand_id
1 'polypeptide(L)'
;MIARTLFDAEHDTFRESVRRFIEAEVMPHHERWEDQGYVDRAIWEQAAAAGYHCASMPEAYGGAGADIRYSTVLMEEIARAGATGLGFGLHSEIVAPYLLHYGSEALKQHYLPKLASAEMIGAIAMTEPGAGSDLQGVRTTATRSSDGDHYVLNGSKIFITNGWHADVVIVVARTTPEGGAKGTSLFVVDTSMDGFSKGKRLKKVGMKAQDTAELFFDNVRVPAANLLGEEHRGFGYLMQELPWERLQIAISAIASAEGALDWTLRYVRERQAFGKSILDFQTARHALAELKTEVQIGRVFVDQCIALKLEGKLDAATASMAGRRSRISSPSWSISAPSSGVSPAATCQVSSTSRGVTHAATMIRDQTMRIPSSPPWAIR
;
A
#
# COMPACT_ATOMS: atom_id res chain seq x y z
N MET A 1 15.47 -10.85 -20.60
CA MET A 1 14.57 -10.97 -19.42
C MET A 1 13.63 -12.13 -19.68
N ILE A 2 13.23 -12.84 -18.63
CA ILE A 2 12.16 -13.84 -18.73
C ILE A 2 10.86 -13.10 -19.04
N ALA A 3 10.18 -13.53 -20.12
CA ALA A 3 8.91 -12.92 -20.50
C ALA A 3 7.82 -13.26 -19.46
N ARG A 4 6.97 -12.29 -19.18
CA ARG A 4 5.81 -12.48 -18.31
C ARG A 4 4.66 -13.05 -19.14
N THR A 5 4.08 -14.13 -18.67
CA THR A 5 2.93 -14.80 -19.32
C THR A 5 1.62 -14.63 -18.55
N LEU A 6 1.64 -13.82 -17.49
CA LEU A 6 0.52 -13.61 -16.59
C LEU A 6 -0.56 -12.70 -17.18
N PHE A 7 -0.18 -11.78 -18.05
CA PHE A 7 -1.04 -10.73 -18.58
C PHE A 7 -1.33 -10.92 -20.07
N ASP A 8 -2.54 -10.58 -20.47
CA ASP A 8 -3.01 -10.57 -21.85
C ASP A 8 -3.00 -9.13 -22.42
N ALA A 9 -3.28 -8.97 -23.72
CA ALA A 9 -3.27 -7.66 -24.40
C ALA A 9 -4.21 -6.60 -23.78
N GLU A 10 -5.34 -7.03 -23.19
CA GLU A 10 -6.26 -6.15 -22.50
C GLU A 10 -5.65 -5.56 -21.22
N HIS A 11 -4.87 -6.36 -20.47
CA HIS A 11 -4.13 -5.89 -19.31
C HIS A 11 -3.02 -4.90 -19.68
N ASP A 12 -2.37 -5.09 -20.84
CA ASP A 12 -1.39 -4.13 -21.35
C ASP A 12 -2.05 -2.81 -21.74
N THR A 13 -3.22 -2.85 -22.36
CA THR A 13 -4.02 -1.65 -22.66
C THR A 13 -4.43 -0.92 -21.38
N PHE A 14 -4.87 -1.65 -20.37
CA PHE A 14 -5.19 -1.08 -19.06
C PHE A 14 -3.94 -0.46 -18.40
N ARG A 15 -2.79 -1.14 -18.50
CA ARG A 15 -1.50 -0.65 -17.99
C ARG A 15 -1.12 0.69 -18.62
N GLU A 16 -1.30 0.85 -19.91
CA GLU A 16 -1.05 2.13 -20.59
C GLU A 16 -2.00 3.24 -20.14
N SER A 17 -3.27 2.90 -19.88
CA SER A 17 -4.24 3.84 -19.32
C SER A 17 -3.83 4.32 -17.93
N VAL A 18 -3.45 3.38 -17.04
CA VAL A 18 -2.97 3.70 -15.70
C VAL A 18 -1.70 4.57 -15.73
N ARG A 19 -0.75 4.28 -16.61
CA ARG A 19 0.46 5.11 -16.77
C ARG A 19 0.12 6.54 -17.14
N ARG A 20 -0.72 6.73 -18.15
CA ARG A 20 -1.15 8.08 -18.57
C ARG A 20 -1.83 8.83 -17.44
N PHE A 21 -2.69 8.16 -16.68
CA PHE A 21 -3.32 8.76 -15.51
C PHE A 21 -2.28 9.19 -14.46
N ILE A 22 -1.33 8.33 -14.13
CA ILE A 22 -0.29 8.64 -13.15
C ILE A 22 0.57 9.82 -13.63
N GLU A 23 0.95 9.83 -14.89
CA GLU A 23 1.76 10.89 -15.47
C GLU A 23 1.04 12.25 -15.53
N ALA A 24 -0.26 12.24 -15.84
CA ALA A 24 -1.05 13.46 -16.01
C ALA A 24 -1.59 14.01 -14.67
N GLU A 25 -2.12 13.13 -13.82
CA GLU A 25 -2.93 13.55 -12.67
C GLU A 25 -2.21 13.35 -11.32
N VAL A 26 -1.18 12.50 -11.25
CA VAL A 26 -0.53 12.16 -9.98
C VAL A 26 0.84 12.84 -9.85
N MET A 27 1.74 12.61 -10.79
CA MET A 27 3.13 13.04 -10.68
C MET A 27 3.30 14.56 -10.60
N PRO A 28 2.51 15.40 -11.30
CA PRO A 28 2.61 16.85 -11.19
C PRO A 28 2.30 17.39 -9.79
N HIS A 29 1.56 16.63 -8.98
CA HIS A 29 1.15 17.02 -7.65
C HIS A 29 1.90 16.32 -6.52
N HIS A 30 2.71 15.30 -6.84
CA HIS A 30 3.27 14.38 -5.86
C HIS A 30 4.19 15.06 -4.84
N GLU A 31 5.07 15.98 -5.27
CA GLU A 31 5.96 16.72 -4.37
C GLU A 31 5.17 17.56 -3.36
N ARG A 32 4.15 18.29 -3.83
CA ARG A 32 3.25 19.05 -2.96
C ARG A 32 2.51 18.15 -1.95
N TRP A 33 2.08 16.96 -2.38
CA TRP A 33 1.44 16.00 -1.48
C TRP A 33 2.41 15.41 -0.44
N GLU A 34 3.68 15.21 -0.80
CA GLU A 34 4.69 14.80 0.18
C GLU A 34 4.93 15.87 1.24
N ASP A 35 4.92 17.14 0.86
CA ASP A 35 5.07 18.26 1.79
C ASP A 35 3.85 18.42 2.71
N GLN A 36 2.64 18.30 2.17
CA GLN A 36 1.42 18.38 2.97
C GLN A 36 1.11 17.12 3.78
N GLY A 37 1.68 15.96 3.40
CA GLY A 37 1.56 14.67 4.09
C GLY A 37 0.28 13.88 3.78
N TYR A 38 -0.41 14.17 2.69
CA TYR A 38 -1.57 13.45 2.16
C TYR A 38 -1.84 13.84 0.72
N VAL A 39 -2.55 13.02 -0.04
CA VAL A 39 -3.05 13.36 -1.39
C VAL A 39 -4.37 14.14 -1.30
N ASP A 40 -4.68 14.92 -2.33
CA ASP A 40 -5.98 15.60 -2.38
C ASP A 40 -7.13 14.60 -2.60
N ARG A 41 -8.32 14.90 -2.07
CA ARG A 41 -9.50 14.06 -2.27
C ARG A 41 -9.87 13.89 -3.76
N ALA A 42 -9.67 14.92 -4.55
CA ALA A 42 -9.97 14.93 -5.98
C ALA A 42 -9.29 13.79 -6.75
N ILE A 43 -8.08 13.32 -6.35
CA ILE A 43 -7.43 12.22 -7.05
C ILE A 43 -8.15 10.88 -6.85
N TRP A 44 -8.86 10.72 -5.73
CA TRP A 44 -9.70 9.55 -5.48
C TRP A 44 -10.91 9.55 -6.42
N GLU A 45 -11.58 10.69 -6.58
CA GLU A 45 -12.73 10.86 -7.46
C GLU A 45 -12.33 10.66 -8.93
N GLN A 46 -11.19 11.21 -9.35
CA GLN A 46 -10.64 11.02 -10.69
C GLN A 46 -10.31 9.54 -10.98
N ALA A 47 -9.70 8.86 -10.01
CA ALA A 47 -9.40 7.43 -10.13
C ALA A 47 -10.66 6.56 -10.19
N ALA A 48 -11.70 6.91 -9.42
CA ALA A 48 -13.00 6.26 -9.47
C ALA A 48 -13.66 6.44 -10.86
N ALA A 49 -13.66 7.67 -11.39
CA ALA A 49 -14.19 7.97 -12.71
C ALA A 49 -13.47 7.21 -13.83
N ALA A 50 -12.18 6.89 -13.63
CA ALA A 50 -11.39 6.06 -14.53
C ALA A 50 -11.56 4.53 -14.29
N GLY A 51 -12.37 4.10 -13.32
CA GLY A 51 -12.63 2.70 -13.00
C GLY A 51 -11.48 2.00 -12.26
N TYR A 52 -10.62 2.75 -11.56
CA TYR A 52 -9.44 2.18 -10.88
C TYR A 52 -9.72 1.70 -9.45
N HIS A 53 -10.87 2.05 -8.87
CA HIS A 53 -11.26 1.55 -7.55
C HIS A 53 -12.13 0.31 -7.65
N CYS A 54 -11.88 -0.63 -6.75
CA CYS A 54 -12.72 -1.82 -6.55
C CYS A 54 -13.01 -2.61 -7.85
N ALA A 55 -12.07 -2.61 -8.81
CA ALA A 55 -12.26 -3.24 -10.11
C ALA A 55 -12.60 -4.74 -10.00
N SER A 56 -12.11 -5.43 -8.97
CA SER A 56 -12.38 -6.85 -8.70
C SER A 56 -13.74 -7.11 -8.03
N MET A 57 -14.44 -6.07 -7.56
CA MET A 57 -15.77 -6.22 -6.96
C MET A 57 -16.83 -6.57 -8.03
N PRO A 58 -17.88 -7.35 -7.68
CA PRO A 58 -18.99 -7.59 -8.58
C PRO A 58 -19.68 -6.31 -9.05
N GLU A 59 -20.19 -6.33 -10.29
CA GLU A 59 -20.92 -5.20 -10.88
C GLU A 59 -22.14 -4.78 -10.03
N ALA A 60 -22.80 -5.74 -9.36
CA ALA A 60 -23.93 -5.48 -8.45
C ALA A 60 -23.57 -4.51 -7.30
N TYR A 61 -22.29 -4.34 -7.00
CA TYR A 61 -21.77 -3.43 -5.97
C TYR A 61 -20.91 -2.32 -6.55
N GLY A 62 -21.01 -2.04 -7.84
CA GLY A 62 -20.30 -0.92 -8.49
C GLY A 62 -18.88 -1.23 -8.95
N GLY A 63 -18.40 -2.46 -8.83
CA GLY A 63 -17.14 -2.89 -9.41
C GLY A 63 -17.27 -3.25 -10.89
N ALA A 64 -16.18 -3.73 -11.49
CA ALA A 64 -16.14 -4.18 -12.88
C ALA A 64 -16.17 -5.71 -13.02
N GLY A 65 -16.22 -6.48 -11.92
CA GLY A 65 -16.11 -7.94 -11.93
C GLY A 65 -14.79 -8.45 -12.53
N ALA A 66 -13.77 -7.61 -12.59
CA ALA A 66 -12.48 -7.92 -13.16
C ALA A 66 -11.68 -8.87 -12.24
N ASP A 67 -10.76 -9.65 -12.80
CA ASP A 67 -9.89 -10.47 -11.97
C ASP A 67 -8.75 -9.62 -11.33
N ILE A 68 -8.03 -10.21 -10.39
CA ILE A 68 -6.98 -9.53 -9.62
C ILE A 68 -5.79 -9.05 -10.46
N ARG A 69 -5.68 -9.43 -11.74
CA ARG A 69 -4.62 -8.96 -12.63
C ARG A 69 -4.74 -7.47 -12.89
N TYR A 70 -5.97 -6.93 -12.98
CA TYR A 70 -6.20 -5.49 -13.12
C TYR A 70 -5.74 -4.72 -11.89
N SER A 71 -6.10 -5.17 -10.69
CA SER A 71 -5.60 -4.60 -9.43
C SER A 71 -4.08 -4.72 -9.32
N THR A 72 -3.51 -5.84 -9.78
CA THR A 72 -2.05 -6.03 -9.84
C THR A 72 -1.38 -5.01 -10.75
N VAL A 73 -1.93 -4.77 -11.95
CA VAL A 73 -1.42 -3.77 -12.89
C VAL A 73 -1.44 -2.38 -12.27
N LEU A 74 -2.55 -1.99 -11.63
CA LEU A 74 -2.65 -0.69 -10.95
C LEU A 74 -1.58 -0.54 -9.86
N MET A 75 -1.42 -1.53 -8.99
CA MET A 75 -0.40 -1.52 -7.93
C MET A 75 1.03 -1.45 -8.50
N GLU A 76 1.31 -2.20 -9.57
CA GLU A 76 2.62 -2.19 -10.22
C GLU A 76 2.97 -0.82 -10.82
N GLU A 77 2.04 -0.18 -11.53
CA GLU A 77 2.32 1.09 -12.17
C GLU A 77 2.45 2.24 -11.15
N ILE A 78 1.62 2.28 -10.11
CA ILE A 78 1.76 3.20 -8.98
C ILE A 78 3.14 3.06 -8.33
N ALA A 79 3.55 1.82 -8.04
CA ALA A 79 4.82 1.53 -7.37
C ALA A 79 6.03 1.83 -8.26
N ARG A 80 5.97 1.48 -9.56
CA ARG A 80 7.02 1.74 -10.54
C ARG A 80 7.24 3.23 -10.76
N ALA A 81 6.18 4.03 -10.76
CA ALA A 81 6.25 5.47 -10.89
C ALA A 81 6.78 6.17 -9.63
N GLY A 82 6.84 5.48 -8.49
CA GLY A 82 7.17 6.09 -7.19
C GLY A 82 6.05 6.97 -6.64
N ALA A 83 4.82 6.77 -7.07
CA ALA A 83 3.64 7.51 -6.62
C ALA A 83 3.18 7.03 -5.22
N THR A 84 3.99 7.27 -4.20
CA THR A 84 3.89 6.70 -2.86
C THR A 84 2.72 7.22 -2.02
N GLY A 85 1.96 8.20 -2.53
CA GLY A 85 0.84 8.83 -1.81
C GLY A 85 -0.49 8.12 -1.93
N LEU A 86 -0.66 7.27 -2.95
CA LEU A 86 -1.95 6.70 -3.30
C LEU A 86 -2.29 5.48 -2.42
N GLY A 87 -3.30 5.62 -1.57
CA GLY A 87 -3.79 4.55 -0.69
C GLY A 87 -4.84 3.63 -1.34
N PHE A 88 -4.90 3.59 -2.68
CA PHE A 88 -5.92 2.89 -3.46
C PHE A 88 -5.94 1.38 -3.20
N GLY A 89 -4.77 0.75 -3.09
CA GLY A 89 -4.68 -0.69 -2.83
C GLY A 89 -5.31 -1.10 -1.50
N LEU A 90 -5.08 -0.36 -0.42
CA LEU A 90 -5.70 -0.65 0.87
C LEU A 90 -7.23 -0.51 0.80
N HIS A 91 -7.71 0.54 0.17
CA HIS A 91 -9.13 0.82 -0.01
C HIS A 91 -9.83 -0.27 -0.84
N SER A 92 -9.31 -0.55 -2.04
CA SER A 92 -9.96 -1.42 -3.03
C SER A 92 -9.69 -2.91 -2.80
N GLU A 93 -8.50 -3.26 -2.31
CA GLU A 93 -8.04 -4.64 -2.29
C GLU A 93 -7.90 -5.21 -0.86
N ILE A 94 -8.18 -4.39 0.16
CA ILE A 94 -8.27 -4.84 1.55
C ILE A 94 -9.65 -4.50 2.10
N VAL A 95 -10.03 -3.23 2.24
CA VAL A 95 -11.28 -2.84 2.89
C VAL A 95 -12.50 -3.36 2.14
N ALA A 96 -12.58 -3.19 0.83
CA ALA A 96 -13.70 -3.67 0.03
C ALA A 96 -13.86 -5.20 0.07
N PRO A 97 -12.79 -6.04 -0.04
CA PRO A 97 -12.90 -7.49 0.16
C PRO A 97 -13.42 -7.91 1.53
N TYR A 98 -13.02 -7.26 2.63
CA TYR A 98 -13.60 -7.58 3.94
C TYR A 98 -15.11 -7.36 3.97
N LEU A 99 -15.59 -6.26 3.40
CA LEU A 99 -17.03 -5.99 3.28
C LEU A 99 -17.72 -7.01 2.37
N LEU A 100 -17.09 -7.37 1.25
CA LEU A 100 -17.66 -8.35 0.31
C LEU A 100 -17.76 -9.74 0.91
N HIS A 101 -16.73 -10.21 1.61
CA HIS A 101 -16.66 -11.58 2.11
C HIS A 101 -17.48 -11.78 3.39
N TYR A 102 -17.51 -10.78 4.27
CA TYR A 102 -18.07 -10.93 5.62
C TYR A 102 -19.25 -10.01 5.92
N GLY A 103 -19.51 -8.99 5.09
CA GLY A 103 -20.65 -8.08 5.28
C GLY A 103 -21.99 -8.74 5.06
N SER A 104 -23.00 -8.34 5.83
CA SER A 104 -24.38 -8.59 5.49
C SER A 104 -24.74 -7.94 4.16
N GLU A 105 -25.80 -8.39 3.50
CA GLU A 105 -26.21 -7.79 2.23
C GLU A 105 -26.48 -6.29 2.37
N ALA A 106 -27.05 -5.86 3.50
CA ALA A 106 -27.29 -4.45 3.80
C ALA A 106 -25.96 -3.66 3.88
N LEU A 107 -24.92 -4.20 4.50
CA LEU A 107 -23.60 -3.55 4.55
C LEU A 107 -22.96 -3.48 3.16
N LYS A 108 -23.05 -4.56 2.37
CA LYS A 108 -22.51 -4.60 1.01
C LYS A 108 -23.15 -3.54 0.12
N GLN A 109 -24.47 -3.49 0.09
CA GLN A 109 -25.24 -2.53 -0.70
C GLN A 109 -25.01 -1.10 -0.27
N HIS A 110 -24.77 -0.87 1.02
CA HIS A 110 -24.55 0.48 1.53
C HIS A 110 -23.14 1.01 1.25
N TYR A 111 -22.10 0.18 1.47
CA TYR A 111 -20.72 0.65 1.45
C TYR A 111 -19.98 0.39 0.13
N LEU A 112 -20.14 -0.77 -0.50
CA LEU A 112 -19.32 -1.14 -1.66
C LEU A 112 -19.50 -0.19 -2.85
N PRO A 113 -20.72 0.23 -3.24
CA PRO A 113 -20.85 1.22 -4.32
C PRO A 113 -20.21 2.57 -4.01
N LYS A 114 -20.24 3.00 -2.75
CA LYS A 114 -19.61 4.25 -2.30
C LYS A 114 -18.09 4.17 -2.26
N LEU A 115 -17.54 2.99 -1.97
CA LEU A 115 -16.11 2.75 -2.11
C LEU A 115 -15.70 2.76 -3.58
N ALA A 116 -16.44 2.10 -4.46
CA ALA A 116 -16.15 2.05 -5.90
C ALA A 116 -16.19 3.45 -6.54
N SER A 117 -17.11 4.31 -6.11
CA SER A 117 -17.24 5.69 -6.59
C SER A 117 -16.32 6.71 -5.88
N ALA A 118 -15.57 6.28 -4.86
CA ALA A 118 -14.82 7.16 -3.94
C ALA A 118 -15.69 8.21 -3.20
N GLU A 119 -17.01 8.05 -3.16
CA GLU A 119 -17.88 8.81 -2.26
C GLU A 119 -17.43 8.60 -0.81
N MET A 120 -17.05 7.37 -0.45
CA MET A 120 -16.40 7.03 0.80
C MET A 120 -15.00 6.46 0.57
N ILE A 121 -14.07 6.83 1.43
CA ILE A 121 -12.72 6.24 1.49
C ILE A 121 -12.66 5.28 2.68
N GLY A 122 -12.14 4.07 2.44
CA GLY A 122 -12.05 3.03 3.44
C GLY A 122 -10.68 2.92 4.08
N ALA A 123 -10.67 2.60 5.39
CA ALA A 123 -9.49 2.20 6.15
C ALA A 123 -9.76 0.95 6.98
N ILE A 124 -8.70 0.27 7.43
CA ILE A 124 -8.78 -0.82 8.40
C ILE A 124 -7.89 -0.51 9.61
N ALA A 125 -8.45 -0.59 10.80
CA ALA A 125 -7.81 -0.22 12.05
C ALA A 125 -7.55 -1.45 12.92
N MET A 126 -6.35 -2.05 12.75
CA MET A 126 -5.89 -3.22 13.51
C MET A 126 -4.94 -2.80 14.62
N THR A 127 -3.86 -2.09 14.28
CA THR A 127 -2.71 -1.79 15.14
C THR A 127 -3.05 -0.79 16.25
N GLU A 128 -2.53 -1.08 17.44
CA GLU A 128 -2.61 -0.22 18.62
C GLU A 128 -1.20 0.11 19.14
N PRO A 129 -1.03 1.11 20.02
CA PRO A 129 0.27 1.39 20.63
C PRO A 129 0.91 0.19 21.32
N GLY A 130 0.09 -0.73 21.85
CA GLY A 130 0.52 -1.94 22.55
C GLY A 130 0.36 -3.25 21.78
N ALA A 131 -0.20 -3.22 20.56
CA ALA A 131 -0.50 -4.42 19.77
C ALA A 131 -0.25 -4.17 18.28
N GLY A 132 0.75 -4.84 17.73
CA GLY A 132 1.09 -4.76 16.29
C GLY A 132 1.19 -6.16 15.70
N SER A 133 2.37 -6.79 15.76
CA SER A 133 2.57 -8.16 15.27
C SER A 133 1.73 -9.18 16.02
N ASP A 134 1.51 -8.97 17.30
CA ASP A 134 0.58 -9.75 18.13
C ASP A 134 -0.79 -9.06 18.19
N LEU A 135 -1.65 -9.38 17.21
CA LEU A 135 -3.02 -8.86 17.15
C LEU A 135 -3.95 -9.45 18.22
N GLN A 136 -3.56 -10.53 18.90
CA GLN A 136 -4.33 -11.07 20.02
C GLN A 136 -4.27 -10.16 21.26
N GLY A 137 -3.25 -9.30 21.33
CA GLY A 137 -3.06 -8.30 22.37
C GLY A 137 -3.89 -7.01 22.21
N VAL A 138 -4.84 -6.95 21.27
CA VAL A 138 -5.73 -5.79 21.05
C VAL A 138 -6.49 -5.45 22.32
N ARG A 139 -6.50 -4.16 22.68
CA ARG A 139 -7.15 -3.63 23.90
C ARG A 139 -8.39 -2.81 23.61
N THR A 140 -8.59 -2.30 22.38
CA THR A 140 -9.85 -1.67 21.98
C THR A 140 -10.99 -2.63 22.27
N THR A 141 -12.00 -2.19 23.00
CA THR A 141 -13.15 -3.00 23.42
C THR A 141 -14.39 -2.62 22.64
N ALA A 142 -15.26 -3.60 22.43
CA ALA A 142 -16.63 -3.40 21.94
C ALA A 142 -17.57 -4.16 22.88
N THR A 143 -18.27 -3.43 23.73
CA THR A 143 -19.20 -3.98 24.70
C THR A 143 -20.62 -3.90 24.15
N ARG A 144 -21.31 -5.02 24.06
CA ARG A 144 -22.70 -5.06 23.61
C ARG A 144 -23.63 -4.41 24.62
N SER A 145 -24.54 -3.54 24.16
CA SER A 145 -25.55 -2.91 24.99
C SER A 145 -26.55 -3.93 25.55
N SER A 146 -27.21 -3.58 26.64
CA SER A 146 -28.16 -4.47 27.33
C SER A 146 -29.42 -4.80 26.49
N ASP A 147 -29.80 -3.90 25.59
CA ASP A 147 -30.89 -4.08 24.60
C ASP A 147 -30.44 -4.91 23.38
N GLY A 148 -29.12 -5.07 23.20
CA GLY A 148 -28.54 -5.80 22.08
C GLY A 148 -28.47 -5.04 20.76
N ASP A 149 -28.92 -3.78 20.72
CA ASP A 149 -29.08 -3.01 19.49
C ASP A 149 -27.77 -2.40 18.99
N HIS A 150 -26.77 -2.23 19.85
CA HIS A 150 -25.48 -1.63 19.49
C HIS A 150 -24.33 -2.17 20.34
N TYR A 151 -23.13 -1.85 19.89
CA TYR A 151 -21.88 -2.01 20.66
C TYR A 151 -21.33 -0.64 21.03
N VAL A 152 -20.75 -0.52 22.21
CA VAL A 152 -20.00 0.65 22.66
C VAL A 152 -18.52 0.37 22.48
N LEU A 153 -17.89 1.08 21.54
CA LEU A 153 -16.47 0.96 21.24
C LEU A 153 -15.65 1.98 22.05
N ASN A 154 -14.58 1.48 22.68
CA ASN A 154 -13.61 2.29 23.42
C ASN A 154 -12.19 1.84 23.10
N GLY A 155 -11.30 2.80 22.79
CA GLY A 155 -9.89 2.50 22.54
C GLY A 155 -9.22 3.49 21.59
N SER A 156 -8.03 3.09 21.13
CA SER A 156 -7.25 3.88 20.16
C SER A 156 -6.49 2.99 19.21
N LYS A 157 -6.31 3.48 18.00
CA LYS A 157 -5.58 2.81 16.93
C LYS A 157 -4.49 3.73 16.39
N ILE A 158 -3.37 3.17 15.95
CA ILE A 158 -2.22 3.91 15.45
C ILE A 158 -1.69 3.29 14.15
N PHE A 159 -1.00 4.08 13.36
CA PHE A 159 -0.47 3.69 12.05
C PHE A 159 -1.54 3.30 11.03
N ILE A 160 -2.70 3.94 11.10
CA ILE A 160 -3.81 3.62 10.21
C ILE A 160 -3.64 4.34 8.88
N THR A 161 -3.32 3.58 7.84
CA THR A 161 -3.24 4.05 6.45
C THR A 161 -4.64 4.46 5.98
N ASN A 162 -4.74 5.55 5.23
CA ASN A 162 -5.97 6.23 4.84
C ASN A 162 -6.78 6.77 6.03
N GLY A 163 -6.28 6.67 7.26
CA GLY A 163 -7.03 7.05 8.47
C GLY A 163 -7.44 8.51 8.52
N TRP A 164 -6.68 9.40 7.88
CA TRP A 164 -7.03 10.81 7.76
C TRP A 164 -8.17 11.03 6.76
N HIS A 165 -8.12 10.35 5.62
CA HIS A 165 -9.14 10.46 4.57
C HIS A 165 -10.38 9.61 4.83
N ALA A 166 -10.26 8.55 5.63
CA ALA A 166 -11.33 7.58 5.84
C ALA A 166 -12.66 8.23 6.20
N ASP A 167 -13.72 7.76 5.55
CA ASP A 167 -15.12 7.99 5.88
C ASP A 167 -15.70 6.75 6.59
N VAL A 168 -15.16 5.57 6.28
CA VAL A 168 -15.52 4.30 6.91
C VAL A 168 -14.26 3.54 7.32
N VAL A 169 -14.29 2.93 8.51
CA VAL A 169 -13.17 2.17 9.08
C VAL A 169 -13.65 0.80 9.54
N ILE A 170 -12.97 -0.26 9.09
CA ILE A 170 -13.11 -1.59 9.70
C ILE A 170 -12.25 -1.62 10.97
N VAL A 171 -12.89 -1.76 12.12
CA VAL A 171 -12.22 -1.71 13.43
C VAL A 171 -12.13 -3.11 14.03
N VAL A 172 -10.92 -3.52 14.38
CA VAL A 172 -10.66 -4.74 15.15
C VAL A 172 -10.82 -4.42 16.64
N ALA A 173 -11.78 -5.05 17.30
CA ALA A 173 -12.04 -4.84 18.73
C ALA A 173 -12.28 -6.14 19.48
N ARG A 174 -11.98 -6.11 20.77
CA ARG A 174 -12.22 -7.21 21.70
C ARG A 174 -13.66 -7.16 22.20
N THR A 175 -14.38 -8.26 22.06
CA THR A 175 -15.78 -8.42 22.48
C THR A 175 -15.93 -9.33 23.71
N THR A 176 -14.83 -9.95 24.19
CA THR A 176 -14.82 -10.71 25.44
C THR A 176 -13.79 -10.16 26.42
N PRO A 177 -13.98 -10.29 27.75
CA PRO A 177 -12.99 -9.87 28.75
C PRO A 177 -11.65 -10.59 28.59
N GLU A 178 -11.66 -11.87 28.26
CA GLU A 178 -10.48 -12.72 28.09
C GLU A 178 -9.65 -12.32 26.89
N GLY A 179 -10.29 -11.77 25.84
CA GLY A 179 -9.62 -11.36 24.61
C GLY A 179 -9.03 -12.54 23.82
N GLY A 180 -7.89 -12.27 23.15
CA GLY A 180 -7.22 -13.26 22.32
C GLY A 180 -7.95 -13.53 21.01
N ALA A 181 -7.54 -14.60 20.31
CA ALA A 181 -8.07 -14.94 18.97
C ALA A 181 -9.58 -15.18 18.95
N LYS A 182 -10.12 -15.77 20.03
CA LYS A 182 -11.55 -16.10 20.17
C LYS A 182 -12.38 -14.96 20.77
N GLY A 183 -11.77 -13.85 21.12
CA GLY A 183 -12.44 -12.70 21.72
C GLY A 183 -12.46 -11.47 20.83
N THR A 184 -12.05 -11.61 19.56
CA THR A 184 -11.91 -10.50 18.61
C THR A 184 -13.02 -10.51 17.58
N SER A 185 -13.62 -9.34 17.34
CA SER A 185 -14.64 -9.10 16.33
C SER A 185 -14.26 -7.92 15.44
N LEU A 186 -14.90 -7.80 14.28
CA LEU A 186 -14.72 -6.70 13.33
C LEU A 186 -15.99 -5.85 13.27
N PHE A 187 -15.82 -4.55 13.23
CA PHE A 187 -16.93 -3.59 13.16
C PHE A 187 -16.72 -2.60 12.02
N VAL A 188 -17.80 -2.27 11.30
CA VAL A 188 -17.83 -1.19 10.31
C VAL A 188 -18.24 0.08 11.02
N VAL A 189 -17.35 1.05 11.10
CA VAL A 189 -17.54 2.31 11.83
C VAL A 189 -17.47 3.47 10.85
N ASP A 190 -18.55 4.25 10.75
CA ASP A 190 -18.53 5.53 10.05
C ASP A 190 -17.80 6.57 10.90
N THR A 191 -16.94 7.34 10.26
CA THR A 191 -16.13 8.35 10.98
C THR A 191 -16.95 9.55 11.46
N SER A 192 -18.21 9.63 11.05
CA SER A 192 -19.19 10.62 11.51
C SER A 192 -19.92 10.22 12.81
N MET A 193 -19.71 8.98 13.31
CA MET A 193 -20.34 8.55 14.56
C MET A 193 -19.81 9.35 15.75
N ASP A 194 -20.70 9.73 16.66
CA ASP A 194 -20.35 10.45 17.88
C ASP A 194 -19.32 9.65 18.70
N GLY A 195 -18.31 10.35 19.25
CA GLY A 195 -17.22 9.75 20.00
C GLY A 195 -16.05 9.24 19.13
N PHE A 196 -16.18 9.19 17.79
CA PHE A 196 -15.06 8.96 16.91
C PHE A 196 -14.25 10.24 16.69
N SER A 197 -12.93 10.13 16.70
CA SER A 197 -12.06 11.25 16.33
C SER A 197 -10.78 10.80 15.68
N LYS A 198 -10.28 11.62 14.76
CA LYS A 198 -8.98 11.45 14.09
C LYS A 198 -7.93 12.24 14.87
N GLY A 199 -6.84 11.57 15.20
CA GLY A 199 -5.70 12.19 15.86
C GLY A 199 -4.71 12.81 14.88
N LYS A 200 -3.44 12.76 15.23
CA LYS A 200 -2.38 13.35 14.41
C LYS A 200 -2.11 12.49 13.18
N ARG A 201 -1.87 13.17 12.05
CA ARG A 201 -1.17 12.55 10.92
C ARG A 201 0.28 12.32 11.32
N LEU A 202 0.78 11.10 11.09
CA LEU A 202 2.10 10.70 11.51
C LEU A 202 3.16 11.19 10.51
N LYS A 203 4.23 11.80 11.02
CA LYS A 203 5.40 12.14 10.22
C LYS A 203 6.21 10.88 9.96
N LYS A 204 6.44 10.55 8.70
CA LYS A 204 7.12 9.33 8.28
C LYS A 204 8.45 9.65 7.58
N VAL A 205 9.38 8.72 7.61
CA VAL A 205 10.67 8.82 6.89
C VAL A 205 10.45 8.74 5.38
N GLY A 206 9.57 7.84 4.92
CA GLY A 206 9.18 7.68 3.52
C GLY A 206 7.68 7.60 3.35
N MET A 207 7.19 7.52 2.09
CA MET A 207 5.77 7.52 1.74
C MET A 207 5.01 8.68 2.40
N LYS A 208 5.61 9.87 2.36
CA LYS A 208 5.11 11.04 3.11
C LYS A 208 3.72 11.46 2.65
N ALA A 209 3.46 11.37 1.33
CA ALA A 209 2.18 11.72 0.73
C ALA A 209 1.04 10.74 1.07
N GLN A 210 1.34 9.52 1.52
CA GLN A 210 0.32 8.60 2.00
C GLN A 210 -0.07 8.96 3.43
N ASP A 211 -1.32 9.29 3.68
CA ASP A 211 -1.77 9.59 5.02
C ASP A 211 -1.68 8.36 5.93
N THR A 212 -1.33 8.59 7.17
CA THR A 212 -1.28 7.59 8.22
C THR A 212 -1.62 8.30 9.52
N ALA A 213 -2.69 7.90 10.18
CA ALA A 213 -3.24 8.63 11.32
C ALA A 213 -3.40 7.77 12.57
N GLU A 214 -3.61 8.46 13.69
CA GLU A 214 -4.17 7.90 14.91
C GLU A 214 -5.69 8.04 14.87
N LEU A 215 -6.40 7.04 15.40
CA LEU A 215 -7.86 7.06 15.53
C LEU A 215 -8.24 6.79 17.00
N PHE A 216 -9.25 7.49 17.49
CA PHE A 216 -9.74 7.37 18.85
C PHE A 216 -11.23 7.07 18.87
N PHE A 217 -11.63 6.23 19.81
CA PHE A 217 -12.99 5.78 20.04
C PHE A 217 -13.31 6.03 21.53
N ASP A 218 -14.22 6.96 21.77
CA ASP A 218 -14.70 7.30 23.12
C ASP A 218 -16.22 7.10 23.18
N ASN A 219 -16.63 5.93 23.70
CA ASN A 219 -18.02 5.52 23.78
C ASN A 219 -18.77 5.58 22.44
N VAL A 220 -18.08 5.22 21.33
CA VAL A 220 -18.70 5.19 20.00
C VAL A 220 -19.78 4.13 19.94
N ARG A 221 -21.02 4.55 19.69
CA ARG A 221 -22.18 3.66 19.57
C ARG A 221 -22.28 3.13 18.15
N VAL A 222 -21.87 1.87 17.95
CA VAL A 222 -21.90 1.20 16.65
C VAL A 222 -23.11 0.29 16.60
N PRO A 223 -24.03 0.45 15.65
CA PRO A 223 -25.20 -0.43 15.50
C PRO A 223 -24.79 -1.90 15.44
N ALA A 224 -25.55 -2.79 16.05
CA ALA A 224 -25.27 -4.23 16.02
C ALA A 224 -25.23 -4.78 14.58
N ALA A 225 -26.00 -4.17 13.67
CA ALA A 225 -25.99 -4.48 12.24
C ALA A 225 -24.66 -4.19 11.54
N ASN A 226 -23.78 -3.37 12.13
CA ASN A 226 -22.43 -3.04 11.63
C ASN A 226 -21.36 -4.03 12.11
N LEU A 227 -21.74 -5.09 12.84
CA LEU A 227 -20.85 -6.23 13.09
C LEU A 227 -20.51 -6.89 11.76
N LEU A 228 -19.23 -6.99 11.44
CA LEU A 228 -18.77 -7.58 10.19
C LEU A 228 -18.56 -9.09 10.39
N GLY A 229 -19.44 -9.87 9.80
CA GLY A 229 -19.49 -11.33 9.98
C GLY A 229 -20.08 -11.73 11.34
N GLU A 230 -19.51 -12.75 11.95
CA GLU A 230 -19.94 -13.31 13.23
C GLU A 230 -19.10 -12.73 14.38
N GLU A 231 -19.76 -12.55 15.53
CA GLU A 231 -19.06 -12.16 16.78
C GLU A 231 -18.00 -13.21 17.16
N HIS A 232 -16.85 -12.74 17.65
CA HIS A 232 -15.69 -13.55 18.04
C HIS A 232 -14.93 -14.26 16.91
N ARG A 233 -15.28 -13.99 15.63
CA ARG A 233 -14.64 -14.59 14.44
C ARG A 233 -13.62 -13.67 13.77
N GLY A 234 -13.48 -12.42 14.24
CA GLY A 234 -12.67 -11.40 13.58
C GLY A 234 -11.21 -11.82 13.34
N PHE A 235 -10.56 -12.48 14.32
CA PHE A 235 -9.18 -12.96 14.13
C PHE A 235 -9.08 -14.00 13.00
N GLY A 236 -10.07 -14.88 12.86
CA GLY A 236 -10.14 -15.86 11.77
C GLY A 236 -10.23 -15.18 10.40
N TYR A 237 -11.05 -14.14 10.28
CA TYR A 237 -11.19 -13.37 9.04
C TYR A 237 -9.88 -12.66 8.67
N LEU A 238 -9.19 -12.03 9.66
CA LEU A 238 -7.87 -11.45 9.42
C LEU A 238 -6.87 -12.48 8.86
N MET A 239 -6.84 -13.69 9.42
CA MET A 239 -5.92 -14.75 8.95
C MET A 239 -6.26 -15.24 7.55
N GLN A 240 -7.52 -15.20 7.11
CA GLN A 240 -7.95 -15.59 5.76
C GLN A 240 -7.55 -14.54 4.71
N GLU A 241 -7.61 -13.25 5.02
CA GLU A 241 -7.28 -12.16 4.09
C GLU A 241 -5.77 -11.86 4.03
N LEU A 242 -5.03 -12.06 5.11
CA LEU A 242 -3.60 -11.73 5.21
C LEU A 242 -2.70 -12.30 4.09
N PRO A 243 -2.92 -13.49 3.50
CA PRO A 243 -2.12 -13.95 2.37
C PRO A 243 -2.18 -13.01 1.17
N TRP A 244 -3.37 -12.50 0.83
CA TRP A 244 -3.52 -11.53 -0.25
C TRP A 244 -2.92 -10.16 0.12
N GLU A 245 -3.15 -9.67 1.32
CA GLU A 245 -2.55 -8.42 1.81
C GLU A 245 -1.02 -8.44 1.75
N ARG A 246 -0.39 -9.57 2.11
CA ARG A 246 1.06 -9.75 2.00
C ARG A 246 1.56 -9.80 0.56
N LEU A 247 0.81 -10.43 -0.33
CA LEU A 247 1.16 -10.50 -1.75
C LEU A 247 1.08 -9.11 -2.40
N GLN A 248 0.12 -8.25 -2.06
CA GLN A 248 0.04 -6.87 -2.53
C GLN A 248 1.32 -6.07 -2.21
N ILE A 249 1.85 -6.25 -0.99
CA ILE A 249 3.11 -5.61 -0.59
C ILE A 249 4.27 -6.13 -1.44
N ALA A 250 4.30 -7.43 -1.75
CA ALA A 250 5.33 -8.02 -2.60
C ALA A 250 5.25 -7.52 -4.05
N ILE A 251 4.04 -7.40 -4.61
CA ILE A 251 3.77 -6.85 -5.94
C ILE A 251 4.31 -5.41 -6.03
N SER A 252 3.93 -4.57 -5.08
CA SER A 252 4.36 -3.17 -5.05
C SER A 252 5.87 -3.04 -4.86
N ALA A 253 6.47 -3.83 -3.98
CA ALA A 253 7.89 -3.74 -3.68
C ALA A 253 8.77 -4.17 -4.87
N ILE A 254 8.40 -5.25 -5.59
CA ILE A 254 9.18 -5.66 -6.76
C ILE A 254 9.00 -4.68 -7.93
N ALA A 255 7.82 -4.11 -8.11
CA ALA A 255 7.58 -3.07 -9.12
C ALA A 255 8.35 -1.77 -8.80
N SER A 256 8.43 -1.37 -7.53
CA SER A 256 9.29 -0.26 -7.09
C SER A 256 10.76 -0.52 -7.38
N ALA A 257 11.24 -1.75 -7.13
CA ALA A 257 12.63 -2.11 -7.41
C ALA A 257 12.94 -2.09 -8.93
N GLU A 258 11.99 -2.52 -9.78
CA GLU A 258 12.10 -2.39 -11.23
C GLU A 258 12.16 -0.92 -11.66
N GLY A 259 11.26 -0.07 -11.16
CA GLY A 259 11.25 1.37 -11.44
C GLY A 259 12.56 2.03 -11.04
N ALA A 260 13.05 1.75 -9.84
CA ALA A 260 14.32 2.27 -9.35
C ALA A 260 15.53 1.83 -10.21
N LEU A 261 15.54 0.58 -10.63
CA LEU A 261 16.59 0.06 -11.53
C LEU A 261 16.54 0.75 -12.89
N ASP A 262 15.36 0.94 -13.48
CA ASP A 262 15.17 1.61 -14.75
C ASP A 262 15.62 3.08 -14.69
N TRP A 263 15.32 3.80 -13.60
CA TRP A 263 15.79 5.18 -13.37
C TRP A 263 17.31 5.22 -13.21
N THR A 264 17.88 4.30 -12.45
CA THR A 264 19.33 4.19 -12.26
C THR A 264 20.05 3.90 -13.59
N LEU A 265 19.54 2.97 -14.38
CA LEU A 265 20.11 2.62 -15.69
C LEU A 265 20.08 3.81 -16.66
N ARG A 266 19.02 4.60 -16.69
CA ARG A 266 18.97 5.86 -17.47
C ARG A 266 20.02 6.85 -17.00
N TYR A 267 20.06 7.12 -15.70
CA TYR A 267 21.00 8.06 -15.10
C TYR A 267 22.47 7.68 -15.39
N VAL A 268 22.88 6.44 -15.16
CA VAL A 268 24.30 6.03 -15.36
C VAL A 268 24.72 5.97 -16.84
N ARG A 269 23.77 5.89 -17.78
CA ARG A 269 24.05 6.02 -19.22
C ARG A 269 24.34 7.48 -19.63
N GLU A 270 23.61 8.41 -19.03
CA GLU A 270 23.69 9.84 -19.36
C GLU A 270 24.82 10.55 -18.59
N ARG A 271 25.03 10.17 -17.33
CA ARG A 271 26.01 10.81 -16.46
C ARG A 271 27.43 10.48 -16.89
N GLN A 272 28.21 11.54 -17.20
CA GLN A 272 29.62 11.43 -17.57
C GLN A 272 30.53 11.72 -16.38
N ALA A 273 31.63 10.95 -16.25
CA ALA A 273 32.74 11.20 -15.33
C ALA A 273 34.02 10.61 -15.92
N PHE A 274 35.14 11.29 -15.75
CA PHE A 274 36.44 10.86 -16.28
C PHE A 274 36.43 10.54 -17.78
N GLY A 275 35.68 11.32 -18.56
CA GLY A 275 35.60 11.22 -20.02
C GLY A 275 34.74 10.05 -20.57
N LYS A 276 33.97 9.36 -19.73
CA LYS A 276 33.07 8.27 -20.14
C LYS A 276 31.83 8.20 -19.28
N SER A 277 30.80 7.44 -19.72
CA SER A 277 29.57 7.29 -18.93
C SER A 277 29.86 6.48 -17.64
N ILE A 278 29.03 6.71 -16.61
CA ILE A 278 29.14 5.92 -15.37
C ILE A 278 28.93 4.42 -15.67
N LEU A 279 28.11 4.08 -16.65
CA LEU A 279 27.86 2.70 -17.04
C LEU A 279 29.12 2.02 -17.63
N ASP A 280 30.09 2.78 -18.15
CA ASP A 280 31.34 2.23 -18.71
C ASP A 280 32.33 1.76 -17.64
N PHE A 281 32.09 2.12 -16.37
CA PHE A 281 32.90 1.61 -15.26
C PHE A 281 32.47 0.18 -14.91
N GLN A 282 33.45 -0.74 -14.86
CA GLN A 282 33.19 -2.16 -14.60
C GLN A 282 32.46 -2.41 -13.28
N THR A 283 32.83 -1.67 -12.22
CA THR A 283 32.19 -1.75 -10.91
C THR A 283 30.69 -1.42 -10.99
N ALA A 284 30.30 -0.36 -11.72
CA ALA A 284 28.91 0.02 -11.92
C ALA A 284 28.13 -1.06 -12.69
N ARG A 285 28.73 -1.58 -13.77
CA ARG A 285 28.11 -2.65 -14.59
C ARG A 285 27.86 -3.93 -13.78
N HIS A 286 28.84 -4.37 -12.97
CA HIS A 286 28.68 -5.57 -12.16
C HIS A 286 27.60 -5.41 -11.10
N ALA A 287 27.60 -4.28 -10.37
CA ALA A 287 26.57 -4.00 -9.37
C ALA A 287 25.14 -3.95 -9.98
N LEU A 288 24.99 -3.31 -11.14
CA LEU A 288 23.70 -3.25 -11.83
C LEU A 288 23.26 -4.61 -12.39
N ALA A 289 24.20 -5.45 -12.84
CA ALA A 289 23.90 -6.80 -13.30
C ALA A 289 23.41 -7.69 -12.14
N GLU A 290 24.04 -7.59 -10.98
CA GLU A 290 23.61 -8.27 -9.74
C GLU A 290 22.20 -7.83 -9.35
N LEU A 291 21.96 -6.51 -9.23
CA LEU A 291 20.65 -5.96 -8.89
C LEU A 291 19.57 -6.41 -9.88
N LYS A 292 19.86 -6.37 -11.19
CA LYS A 292 18.91 -6.82 -12.22
C LYS A 292 18.57 -8.31 -12.08
N THR A 293 19.55 -9.13 -11.73
CA THR A 293 19.34 -10.57 -11.48
C THR A 293 18.42 -10.79 -10.27
N GLU A 294 18.67 -10.10 -9.16
CA GLU A 294 17.85 -10.19 -7.95
C GLU A 294 16.40 -9.73 -8.20
N VAL A 295 16.23 -8.62 -8.91
CA VAL A 295 14.92 -8.11 -9.30
C VAL A 295 14.17 -9.11 -10.18
N GLN A 296 14.87 -9.72 -11.17
CA GLN A 296 14.26 -10.72 -12.05
C GLN A 296 13.82 -11.98 -11.29
N ILE A 297 14.63 -12.47 -10.35
CA ILE A 297 14.27 -13.62 -9.50
C ILE A 297 13.03 -13.27 -8.66
N GLY A 298 13.01 -12.09 -8.03
CA GLY A 298 11.87 -11.62 -7.26
C GLY A 298 10.60 -11.51 -8.10
N ARG A 299 10.71 -10.97 -9.31
CA ARG A 299 9.60 -10.83 -10.25
C ARG A 299 8.98 -12.18 -10.62
N VAL A 300 9.80 -13.15 -11.01
CA VAL A 300 9.31 -14.49 -11.36
C VAL A 300 8.58 -15.15 -10.19
N PHE A 301 9.12 -15.00 -8.97
CA PHE A 301 8.49 -15.57 -7.78
C PHE A 301 7.15 -14.88 -7.46
N VAL A 302 7.07 -13.55 -7.56
CA VAL A 302 5.83 -12.79 -7.33
C VAL A 302 4.78 -13.15 -8.40
N ASP A 303 5.16 -13.24 -9.68
CA ASP A 303 4.25 -13.63 -10.76
C ASP A 303 3.66 -15.04 -10.51
N GLN A 304 4.49 -15.99 -10.04
CA GLN A 304 3.99 -17.31 -9.65
C GLN A 304 3.01 -17.24 -8.47
N CYS A 305 3.25 -16.37 -7.48
CA CYS A 305 2.32 -16.18 -6.36
C CYS A 305 0.98 -15.57 -6.82
N ILE A 306 1.01 -14.66 -7.80
CA ILE A 306 -0.22 -14.10 -8.40
C ILE A 306 -0.99 -15.21 -9.13
N ALA A 307 -0.31 -16.05 -9.91
CA ALA A 307 -0.94 -17.20 -10.57
C ALA A 307 -1.61 -18.15 -9.56
N LEU A 308 -0.91 -18.48 -8.47
CA LEU A 308 -1.49 -19.28 -7.38
C LEU A 308 -2.71 -18.62 -6.73
N LYS A 309 -2.72 -17.29 -6.59
CA LYS A 309 -3.89 -16.57 -6.08
C LYS A 309 -5.07 -16.64 -7.05
N LEU A 310 -4.84 -16.50 -8.35
CA LEU A 310 -5.86 -16.66 -9.39
C LEU A 310 -6.49 -18.08 -9.38
N GLU A 311 -5.68 -19.10 -9.09
CA GLU A 311 -6.12 -20.48 -8.96
C GLU A 311 -6.74 -20.82 -7.60
N GLY A 312 -6.79 -19.87 -6.65
CA GLY A 312 -7.27 -20.12 -5.29
C GLY A 312 -6.32 -21.00 -4.44
N LYS A 313 -5.04 -21.13 -4.84
CA LYS A 313 -4.04 -22.03 -4.23
C LYS A 313 -2.95 -21.31 -3.43
N LEU A 314 -3.01 -19.99 -3.30
CA LEU A 314 -2.01 -19.22 -2.54
C LEU A 314 -2.16 -19.50 -1.04
N ASP A 315 -1.19 -20.19 -0.46
CA ASP A 315 -1.13 -20.42 0.99
C ASP A 315 -0.40 -19.29 1.75
N ALA A 316 -0.62 -19.23 3.07
CA ALA A 316 -0.06 -18.19 3.94
C ALA A 316 1.48 -18.25 4.02
N ALA A 317 2.10 -19.41 3.88
CA ALA A 317 3.55 -19.56 3.93
C ALA A 317 4.19 -19.00 2.65
N THR A 318 3.66 -19.35 1.48
CA THR A 318 4.11 -18.84 0.18
C THR A 318 3.92 -17.32 0.09
N ALA A 319 2.77 -16.78 0.51
CA ALA A 319 2.53 -15.35 0.56
C ALA A 319 3.51 -14.62 1.51
N SER A 320 3.86 -15.25 2.65
CA SER A 320 4.84 -14.69 3.60
C SER A 320 6.26 -14.71 3.02
N MET A 321 6.64 -15.73 2.26
CA MET A 321 7.93 -15.77 1.55
C MET A 321 8.02 -14.65 0.51
N ALA A 322 6.94 -14.39 -0.26
CA ALA A 322 6.89 -13.30 -1.21
C ALA A 322 7.08 -11.94 -0.51
N GLY A 323 6.35 -11.68 0.57
CA GLY A 323 6.47 -10.45 1.34
C GLY A 323 7.85 -10.28 2.01
N ARG A 324 8.53 -11.36 2.40
CA ARG A 324 9.90 -11.30 2.95
C ARG A 324 10.95 -11.04 1.87
N ARG A 325 10.84 -11.70 0.71
CA ARG A 325 11.78 -11.52 -0.40
C ARG A 325 11.75 -10.11 -0.95
N SER A 326 10.58 -9.51 -1.04
CA SER A 326 10.41 -8.14 -1.51
C SER A 326 11.13 -7.12 -0.62
N ARG A 327 11.23 -7.35 0.70
CA ARG A 327 12.02 -6.50 1.63
C ARG A 327 13.52 -6.57 1.37
N ILE A 328 14.03 -7.71 0.87
CA ILE A 328 15.46 -7.88 0.57
C ILE A 328 15.79 -7.22 -0.78
N SER A 329 14.87 -7.25 -1.73
CA SER A 329 15.04 -6.70 -3.09
C SER A 329 14.75 -5.19 -3.16
N SER A 330 13.99 -4.63 -2.21
CA SER A 330 13.83 -3.18 -2.11
C SER A 330 15.01 -2.62 -1.32
N PRO A 331 15.91 -1.84 -1.96
CA PRO A 331 16.87 -1.06 -1.21
C PRO A 331 16.09 -0.18 -0.24
N SER A 332 16.53 -0.08 1.01
CA SER A 332 15.98 0.90 1.94
C SER A 332 16.35 2.31 1.42
N TRP A 333 15.47 2.89 0.62
CA TRP A 333 15.63 4.23 0.10
C TRP A 333 15.32 5.20 1.24
N SER A 334 16.32 5.66 1.94
CA SER A 334 16.19 6.83 2.80
C SER A 334 16.56 8.07 1.98
N ILE A 335 15.55 8.81 1.54
CA ILE A 335 15.76 10.16 1.03
C ILE A 335 15.86 11.06 2.25
N SER A 336 17.07 11.44 2.63
CA SER A 336 17.28 12.48 3.64
C SER A 336 17.45 13.82 2.92
N ALA A 337 16.49 14.71 3.11
CA ALA A 337 16.68 16.11 2.73
C ALA A 337 17.73 16.76 3.66
N PRO A 338 18.68 17.56 3.15
CA PRO A 338 19.59 18.30 4.01
C PRO A 338 18.82 19.38 4.80
N SER A 339 19.01 19.39 6.10
CA SER A 339 18.57 20.48 6.96
C SER A 339 19.33 21.75 6.60
N SER A 340 18.62 22.81 6.30
CA SER A 340 19.04 24.19 6.07
C SER A 340 19.44 24.62 4.65
N GLY A 341 18.56 25.35 4.00
CA GLY A 341 18.88 26.52 3.15
C GLY A 341 19.41 26.29 1.75
N VAL A 342 19.42 25.07 1.20
CA VAL A 342 19.85 24.81 -0.18
C VAL A 342 18.80 23.91 -0.84
N SER A 343 18.40 24.26 -2.07
CA SER A 343 17.46 23.54 -2.92
C SER A 343 17.61 22.02 -2.82
N PRO A 344 16.51 21.22 -2.70
CA PRO A 344 16.59 19.81 -2.37
C PRO A 344 17.24 19.00 -3.49
N ALA A 345 18.46 18.54 -3.22
CA ALA A 345 19.08 17.49 -4.02
C ALA A 345 18.74 16.15 -3.35
N ALA A 346 18.00 15.29 -4.03
CA ALA A 346 17.71 13.96 -3.55
C ALA A 346 18.99 13.12 -3.53
N THR A 347 19.45 12.73 -2.33
CA THR A 347 20.58 11.81 -2.18
C THR A 347 20.05 10.40 -2.07
N CYS A 348 20.33 9.58 -3.07
CA CYS A 348 19.98 8.16 -3.06
C CYS A 348 21.07 7.37 -2.34
N GLN A 349 20.80 6.84 -1.14
CA GLN A 349 21.69 5.90 -0.46
C GLN A 349 21.18 4.48 -0.62
N VAL A 350 21.96 3.63 -1.27
CA VAL A 350 21.73 2.18 -1.33
C VAL A 350 22.45 1.54 -0.13
N SER A 351 21.71 1.11 0.88
CA SER A 351 22.26 0.27 1.95
C SER A 351 21.88 -1.18 1.69
N SER A 352 22.84 -2.02 1.29
CA SER A 352 22.65 -3.47 1.25
C SER A 352 23.16 -4.07 2.56
N THR A 353 22.32 -4.86 3.25
CA THR A 353 22.69 -5.61 4.45
C THR A 353 23.25 -7.00 4.14
N SER A 354 23.79 -7.23 2.95
CA SER A 354 24.56 -8.44 2.65
C SER A 354 26.06 -8.14 2.80
N ARG A 355 26.75 -8.96 3.59
CA ARG A 355 28.19 -8.87 3.86
C ARG A 355 29.01 -9.02 2.55
N GLY A 356 29.19 -7.99 1.78
CA GLY A 356 29.97 -8.01 0.55
C GLY A 356 29.97 -6.72 -0.26
N VAL A 357 29.03 -5.81 -0.02
CA VAL A 357 28.84 -4.63 -0.87
C VAL A 357 29.32 -3.32 -0.21
N THR A 358 29.94 -3.38 0.95
CA THR A 358 30.39 -2.20 1.72
C THR A 358 31.50 -1.38 1.03
N HIS A 359 32.22 -1.93 0.05
CA HIS A 359 33.32 -1.20 -0.61
C HIS A 359 32.90 -0.31 -1.80
N ALA A 360 31.82 -0.68 -2.52
CA ALA A 360 31.35 0.11 -3.66
C ALA A 360 30.58 1.38 -3.25
N ALA A 361 29.90 1.34 -2.11
CA ALA A 361 29.10 2.47 -1.60
C ALA A 361 29.97 3.63 -1.05
N THR A 362 31.19 3.34 -0.61
CA THR A 362 32.08 4.35 -0.02
C THR A 362 32.72 5.27 -1.07
N MET A 363 32.95 4.79 -2.30
CA MET A 363 33.50 5.63 -3.37
C MET A 363 32.51 6.62 -3.99
N ILE A 364 31.21 6.40 -3.83
CA ILE A 364 30.16 7.32 -4.33
C ILE A 364 29.86 8.42 -3.29
N ARG A 365 30.36 8.30 -2.07
CA ARG A 365 30.02 9.17 -0.94
C ARG A 365 30.67 10.56 -1.03
N ASP A 366 31.72 10.76 -1.81
CA ASP A 366 32.47 12.02 -1.86
C ASP A 366 32.12 12.97 -3.04
N GLN A 367 31.13 12.59 -3.86
CA GLN A 367 30.63 13.49 -4.90
C GLN A 367 29.12 13.66 -4.76
N THR A 368 28.70 14.84 -4.29
CA THR A 368 27.32 15.30 -4.22
C THR A 368 26.60 15.14 -5.57
N MET A 369 25.85 14.05 -5.74
CA MET A 369 24.96 13.85 -6.89
C MET A 369 23.69 14.69 -6.66
N ARG A 370 23.54 15.76 -7.42
CA ARG A 370 22.27 16.47 -7.55
C ARG A 370 21.42 15.75 -8.60
N ILE A 371 20.29 15.21 -8.21
CA ILE A 371 19.24 14.75 -9.13
C ILE A 371 18.41 15.99 -9.50
N PRO A 372 18.10 16.25 -10.78
CA PRO A 372 17.20 17.34 -11.15
C PRO A 372 15.85 17.18 -10.46
N SER A 373 15.24 18.28 -10.05
CA SER A 373 13.94 18.36 -9.37
C SER A 373 12.75 17.98 -10.23
N SER A 374 12.98 17.59 -11.49
CA SER A 374 11.97 17.06 -12.40
C SER A 374 12.50 15.77 -13.05
N PRO A 375 11.69 14.71 -13.16
CA PRO A 375 12.09 13.51 -13.87
C PRO A 375 12.39 13.85 -15.34
N PRO A 376 13.40 13.21 -15.99
CA PRO A 376 13.90 13.58 -17.32
C PRO A 376 12.92 13.37 -18.47
N TRP A 377 11.69 12.92 -18.23
CA TRP A 377 10.62 12.81 -19.24
C TRP A 377 9.73 14.07 -19.32
N ALA A 378 9.95 15.11 -18.50
CA ALA A 378 9.25 16.39 -18.59
C ALA A 378 9.81 17.35 -19.67
N ILE A 379 10.72 16.90 -20.52
CA ILE A 379 11.20 17.65 -21.67
C ILE A 379 10.91 16.82 -22.91
N ARG A 380 9.82 17.20 -23.63
CA ARG A 380 9.35 16.83 -24.98
C ARG A 380 9.76 15.47 -25.54
#